data_8bedd576cf3690a593b758b8230de128
#
_entry.id   8bedd576cf3690a593b758b8230de128
#
_cell.length_a   1.000
_cell.length_b   1.000
_cell.length_c   1.000
_cell.angle_alpha   90.00
_cell.angle_beta   90.00
_cell.angle_gamma   90.00
#
_symmetry.space_group_name_H-M   'P 1'
#
loop_
_entity.id
_entity.type
_entity.pdbx_description
1 polymer ?
#
loop_
_entity_poly.entity_id
_entity_poly.type
_entity_poly.pdbx_seq_one_letter_code
_entity_poly.pdbx_strand_id
1 'polypeptide(L)'
;MFRLIRNKYNLNVGVMLQPQKSKYFQNYQGIHVDTMRTVTNFSPTLDFRYRFNKVSNLRINYRGTTSQPSMSQLLSITDDSDPLNISKGNAGLKPSFTNNFRLFYNNYVEKRQRAIMTFVNYSNTRNSISNKVTYDERTGGRTIQPENINGNWNAMGAFMFNTAIDSAGFFNVNTFTNINYNHYVAYLALNSTSSSVKNITRSTSLGERLETSYRNSWLELAVDGSVNYMHSRNQLQRQSNLDTWQFSYGGSVNISLPWGTTLATDLHNNSRRGFNDASMNTNELIWNAQISQSMLKGRPLSISLQFYDILHKQSNFSRSVNALMRSDTEYNSIYSYAMLHVIYRFNLFGGKEARKDMPGPPMGGRERRGTPPPPPGGRGGFGGPPRF
;
A
#
# COMPACT_ATOMS: atom_id res chain seq x y z
N MET A 1 -0.56 18.83 25.55
CA MET A 1 -1.40 17.64 25.24
C MET A 1 -2.46 17.51 26.30
N PHE A 2 -3.73 17.42 25.90
CA PHE A 2 -4.87 17.16 26.77
C PHE A 2 -5.32 15.71 26.60
N ARG A 3 -5.60 15.01 27.70
CA ARG A 3 -6.04 13.62 27.68
C ARG A 3 -7.23 13.41 28.62
N LEU A 4 -8.33 12.86 28.08
CA LEU A 4 -9.52 12.51 28.81
C LEU A 4 -9.80 11.00 28.65
N ILE A 5 -9.85 10.28 29.77
CA ILE A 5 -10.09 8.84 29.78
C ILE A 5 -11.37 8.59 30.58
N ARG A 6 -12.29 7.83 29.98
CA ARG A 6 -13.52 7.30 30.59
C ARG A 6 -13.69 5.83 30.25
N ASN A 7 -14.60 5.16 30.90
CA ASN A 7 -14.81 3.71 30.72
C ASN A 7 -15.05 3.29 29.27
N LYS A 8 -15.80 4.11 28.51
CA LYS A 8 -16.17 3.79 27.13
C LYS A 8 -15.37 4.59 26.09
N TYR A 9 -14.74 5.68 26.45
CA TYR A 9 -14.03 6.51 25.48
C TYR A 9 -12.73 7.10 26.00
N ASN A 10 -11.80 7.31 25.09
CA ASN A 10 -10.55 8.03 25.29
C ASN A 10 -10.46 9.13 24.24
N LEU A 11 -10.13 10.33 24.69
CA LEU A 11 -9.86 11.49 23.83
C LEU A 11 -8.46 12.02 24.17
N ASN A 12 -7.61 12.13 23.14
CA ASN A 12 -6.33 12.80 23.24
C ASN A 12 -6.31 13.93 22.22
N VAL A 13 -5.99 15.14 22.65
CA VAL A 13 -5.82 16.31 21.80
C VAL A 13 -4.46 16.92 22.09
N GLY A 14 -3.71 17.21 21.07
CA GLY A 14 -2.37 17.73 21.22
C GLY A 14 -1.94 18.61 20.06
N VAL A 15 -0.94 19.41 20.34
CA VAL A 15 -0.21 20.19 19.35
C VAL A 15 1.27 19.94 19.59
N MET A 16 1.98 19.65 18.52
CA MET A 16 3.43 19.53 18.52
C MET A 16 4.02 20.65 17.67
N LEU A 17 4.92 21.39 18.28
CA LEU A 17 5.76 22.36 17.60
C LEU A 17 7.15 21.76 17.49
N GLN A 18 7.66 21.64 16.27
CA GLN A 18 8.96 21.02 16.00
C GLN A 18 9.87 22.01 15.28
N PRO A 19 10.80 22.66 15.99
CA PRO A 19 11.86 23.43 15.36
C PRO A 19 12.74 22.49 14.51
N GLN A 20 13.01 22.88 13.28
CA GLN A 20 13.87 22.17 12.34
C GLN A 20 14.92 23.12 11.80
N LYS A 21 16.18 22.71 11.88
CA LYS A 21 17.31 23.40 11.27
C LYS A 21 17.87 22.54 10.16
N SER A 22 17.89 23.07 8.95
CA SER A 22 18.42 22.40 7.77
C SER A 22 19.60 23.19 7.23
N LYS A 23 20.71 22.53 7.03
CA LYS A 23 21.88 23.07 6.32
C LYS A 23 21.99 22.40 4.96
N TYR A 24 22.26 23.18 3.95
CA TYR A 24 22.46 22.71 2.57
C TYR A 24 23.78 23.24 2.06
N PHE A 25 24.57 22.31 1.54
CA PHE A 25 25.83 22.57 0.91
C PHE A 25 25.84 21.93 -0.47
N GLN A 26 26.13 22.69 -1.51
CA GLN A 26 26.27 22.19 -2.87
C GLN A 26 27.35 22.96 -3.59
N ASN A 27 28.14 22.21 -4.38
CA ASN A 27 29.07 22.75 -5.35
C ASN A 27 28.75 22.11 -6.71
N TYR A 28 28.20 22.88 -7.65
CA TYR A 28 27.75 22.38 -8.94
C TYR A 28 28.07 23.44 -10.02
N GLN A 29 28.79 23.05 -11.07
CA GLN A 29 29.18 23.91 -12.19
C GLN A 29 29.75 25.27 -11.76
N GLY A 30 30.60 25.29 -10.71
CA GLY A 30 31.18 26.54 -10.19
C GLY A 30 30.26 27.38 -9.30
N ILE A 31 29.00 26.96 -9.12
CA ILE A 31 28.08 27.59 -8.18
C ILE A 31 28.27 26.94 -6.84
N HIS A 32 28.72 27.75 -5.87
CA HIS A 32 28.89 27.32 -4.47
C HIS A 32 27.73 27.82 -3.62
N VAL A 33 26.97 26.90 -3.02
CA VAL A 33 25.86 27.23 -2.13
C VAL A 33 26.13 26.66 -0.76
N ASP A 34 26.20 27.52 0.26
CA ASP A 34 26.17 27.15 1.67
C ASP A 34 25.07 27.96 2.35
N THR A 35 23.96 27.31 2.66
CA THR A 35 22.82 28.00 3.26
C THR A 35 22.19 27.21 4.38
N MET A 36 21.56 27.90 5.30
CA MET A 36 20.92 27.34 6.46
C MET A 36 19.54 27.93 6.66
N ARG A 37 18.59 27.07 6.96
CA ARG A 37 17.21 27.47 7.22
C ARG A 37 16.73 26.90 8.55
N THR A 38 16.12 27.74 9.36
CA THR A 38 15.42 27.34 10.59
C THR A 38 13.93 27.59 10.41
N VAL A 39 13.12 26.57 10.68
CA VAL A 39 11.66 26.62 10.56
C VAL A 39 11.04 25.91 11.75
N THR A 40 9.79 26.26 12.07
CA THR A 40 9.01 25.56 13.08
C THR A 40 7.82 24.89 12.41
N ASN A 41 7.75 23.57 12.50
CA ASN A 41 6.66 22.78 11.99
C ASN A 41 5.55 22.69 13.03
N PHE A 42 4.31 22.81 12.59
CA PHE A 42 3.11 22.73 13.40
C PHE A 42 2.37 21.43 13.09
N SER A 43 2.06 20.64 14.11
CA SER A 43 1.39 19.35 13.95
C SER A 43 0.32 19.15 15.02
N PRO A 44 -0.93 19.55 14.77
CA PRO A 44 -2.06 19.26 15.62
C PRO A 44 -2.49 17.81 15.49
N THR A 45 -2.93 17.20 16.58
CA THR A 45 -3.39 15.81 16.63
C THR A 45 -4.65 15.68 17.46
N LEU A 46 -5.55 14.80 17.02
CA LEU A 46 -6.70 14.35 17.78
C LEU A 46 -6.79 12.83 17.62
N ASP A 47 -6.89 12.11 18.72
CA ASP A 47 -7.17 10.67 18.76
C ASP A 47 -8.39 10.44 19.65
N PHE A 48 -9.49 10.03 19.06
CA PHE A 48 -10.71 9.67 19.75
C PHE A 48 -10.97 8.20 19.55
N ARG A 49 -11.17 7.48 20.65
CA ARG A 49 -11.52 6.07 20.65
C ARG A 49 -12.78 5.86 21.49
N TYR A 50 -13.76 5.19 20.90
CA TYR A 50 -14.97 4.78 21.56
C TYR A 50 -15.09 3.26 21.55
N ARG A 51 -15.35 2.66 22.70
CA ARG A 51 -15.60 1.22 22.87
C ARG A 51 -17.09 0.99 23.10
N PHE A 52 -17.74 0.37 22.12
CA PHE A 52 -19.13 -0.05 22.25
C PHE A 52 -19.25 -1.22 23.26
N ASN A 53 -18.33 -2.18 23.11
CA ASN A 53 -18.16 -3.34 23.98
C ASN A 53 -16.71 -3.86 23.94
N LYS A 54 -16.44 -5.08 24.44
CA LYS A 54 -15.08 -5.65 24.49
C LYS A 54 -14.47 -5.94 23.13
N VAL A 55 -15.31 -6.16 22.12
CA VAL A 55 -14.92 -6.62 20.76
C VAL A 55 -15.32 -5.65 19.65
N SER A 56 -15.95 -4.52 20.00
CA SER A 56 -16.38 -3.51 19.06
C SER A 56 -15.86 -2.12 19.45
N ASN A 57 -15.13 -1.48 18.57
CA ASN A 57 -14.59 -0.15 18.81
C ASN A 57 -14.55 0.71 17.53
N LEU A 58 -14.67 2.01 17.76
CA LEU A 58 -14.49 3.06 16.77
C LEU A 58 -13.29 3.90 17.16
N ARG A 59 -12.43 4.19 16.22
CA ARG A 59 -11.33 5.14 16.39
C ARG A 59 -11.38 6.19 15.31
N ILE A 60 -11.32 7.45 15.72
CA ILE A 60 -11.18 8.61 14.84
C ILE A 60 -9.85 9.27 15.17
N ASN A 61 -9.05 9.48 14.16
CA ASN A 61 -7.74 10.10 14.28
C ASN A 61 -7.63 11.25 13.28
N TYR A 62 -7.25 12.40 13.76
CA TYR A 62 -6.85 13.53 12.94
C TYR A 62 -5.40 13.89 13.21
N ARG A 63 -4.65 14.15 12.16
CA ARG A 63 -3.29 14.67 12.22
C ARG A 63 -3.05 15.71 11.15
N GLY A 64 -2.70 16.92 11.58
CA GLY A 64 -2.13 17.95 10.73
C GLY A 64 -0.61 17.81 10.68
N THR A 65 -0.01 17.97 9.52
CA THR A 65 1.45 17.88 9.34
C THR A 65 1.93 18.99 8.42
N THR A 66 2.86 19.81 8.90
CA THR A 66 3.60 20.75 8.07
C THR A 66 4.75 20.04 7.39
N SER A 67 4.91 20.21 6.08
CA SER A 67 6.06 19.73 5.30
C SER A 67 6.76 20.92 4.65
N GLN A 68 8.05 21.04 4.91
CA GLN A 68 8.89 22.09 4.33
C GLN A 68 9.33 21.70 2.93
N PRO A 69 9.46 22.66 1.97
CA PRO A 69 10.17 22.41 0.73
C PRO A 69 11.60 21.96 1.01
N SER A 70 12.12 21.05 0.18
CA SER A 70 13.53 20.68 0.27
C SER A 70 14.42 21.87 -0.13
N MET A 71 15.66 21.85 0.33
CA MET A 71 16.59 22.92 -0.03
C MET A 71 16.88 22.94 -1.55
N SER A 72 16.96 21.76 -2.19
CA SER A 72 17.09 21.65 -3.64
C SER A 72 15.91 22.28 -4.40
N GLN A 73 14.70 22.16 -3.87
CA GLN A 73 13.52 22.81 -4.46
C GLN A 73 13.53 24.34 -4.30
N LEU A 74 14.15 24.87 -3.23
CA LEU A 74 14.20 26.29 -2.93
C LEU A 74 15.31 27.04 -3.69
N LEU A 75 16.37 26.32 -4.05
CA LEU A 75 17.50 26.94 -4.75
C LEU A 75 17.14 27.17 -6.20
N SER A 76 17.38 28.40 -6.69
CA SER A 76 17.16 28.77 -8.10
C SER A 76 18.26 28.23 -9.01
N ILE A 77 18.69 27.01 -8.80
CA ILE A 77 19.66 26.31 -9.63
C ILE A 77 18.90 25.63 -10.77
N THR A 78 19.44 25.76 -11.98
CA THR A 78 18.95 25.04 -13.15
C THR A 78 19.85 23.83 -13.33
N ASP A 79 19.24 22.65 -13.34
CA ASP A 79 19.89 21.40 -13.74
C ASP A 79 19.46 21.13 -15.19
N ASP A 80 20.39 21.26 -16.11
CA ASP A 80 20.27 21.02 -17.53
C ASP A 80 21.19 19.89 -18.05
N SER A 81 21.60 19.03 -17.13
CA SER A 81 22.39 17.82 -17.43
C SER A 81 21.68 16.92 -18.45
N ASP A 82 20.35 16.89 -18.39
CA ASP A 82 19.47 16.33 -19.43
C ASP A 82 18.73 17.49 -20.13
N PRO A 83 19.14 17.88 -21.36
CA PRO A 83 18.53 19.00 -22.08
C PRO A 83 17.05 18.81 -22.41
N LEU A 84 16.55 17.55 -22.38
CA LEU A 84 15.12 17.25 -22.58
C LEU A 84 14.32 17.30 -21.30
N ASN A 85 14.97 17.31 -20.13
CA ASN A 85 14.33 17.31 -18.80
C ASN A 85 15.01 18.32 -17.87
N ILE A 86 14.89 19.60 -18.16
CA ILE A 86 15.49 20.68 -17.37
C ILE A 86 14.73 20.81 -16.05
N SER A 87 15.43 20.83 -14.93
CA SER A 87 14.88 21.06 -13.60
C SER A 87 15.31 22.40 -13.03
N LYS A 88 14.36 23.17 -12.48
CA LYS A 88 14.61 24.47 -11.84
C LYS A 88 14.03 24.49 -10.43
N GLY A 89 14.75 25.08 -9.48
CA GLY A 89 14.21 25.36 -8.17
C GLY A 89 13.31 26.61 -8.12
N ASN A 90 12.64 26.82 -7.02
CA ASN A 90 11.75 27.97 -6.78
C ASN A 90 11.90 28.46 -5.32
N ALA A 91 12.60 29.58 -5.15
CA ALA A 91 12.81 30.20 -3.83
C ALA A 91 11.51 30.72 -3.17
N GLY A 92 10.45 30.92 -3.95
CA GLY A 92 9.15 31.39 -3.48
C GLY A 92 8.26 30.31 -2.84
N LEU A 93 8.73 29.07 -2.72
CA LEU A 93 7.93 27.99 -2.17
C LEU A 93 7.60 28.19 -0.70
N LYS A 94 6.33 28.00 -0.40
CA LYS A 94 5.76 27.99 0.97
C LYS A 94 5.65 26.57 1.48
N PRO A 95 5.70 26.37 2.81
CA PRO A 95 5.41 25.07 3.41
C PRO A 95 4.02 24.55 3.02
N SER A 96 3.92 23.27 2.81
CA SER A 96 2.64 22.60 2.66
C SER A 96 2.10 22.14 4.00
N PHE A 97 0.77 22.08 4.12
CA PHE A 97 0.09 21.58 5.29
C PHE A 97 -0.94 20.50 4.91
N THR A 98 -0.71 19.30 5.40
CA THR A 98 -1.58 18.16 5.12
C THR A 98 -2.47 17.86 6.32
N ASN A 99 -3.78 17.89 6.09
CA ASN A 99 -4.79 17.39 7.01
C ASN A 99 -5.08 15.94 6.69
N ASN A 100 -4.94 15.05 7.67
CA ASN A 100 -5.21 13.63 7.51
C ASN A 100 -6.25 13.20 8.55
N PHE A 101 -7.40 12.72 8.08
CA PHE A 101 -8.50 12.20 8.88
C PHE A 101 -8.60 10.70 8.64
N ARG A 102 -8.63 9.94 9.72
CA ARG A 102 -8.77 8.47 9.67
C ARG A 102 -9.89 8.05 10.59
N LEU A 103 -10.74 7.18 10.06
CA LEU A 103 -11.77 6.49 10.81
C LEU A 103 -11.49 4.99 10.70
N PHE A 104 -11.52 4.31 11.80
CA PHE A 104 -11.40 2.87 11.86
C PHE A 104 -12.50 2.32 12.76
N TYR A 105 -13.26 1.40 12.24
CA TYR A 105 -14.26 0.65 12.99
C TYR A 105 -13.97 -0.84 12.88
N ASN A 106 -14.05 -1.54 13.99
CA ASN A 106 -14.04 -2.99 14.00
C ASN A 106 -15.09 -3.55 14.95
N ASN A 107 -15.63 -4.69 14.55
CA ASN A 107 -16.54 -5.50 15.33
C ASN A 107 -16.20 -6.96 15.11
N TYR A 108 -16.20 -7.74 16.21
CA TYR A 108 -16.03 -9.18 16.15
C TYR A 108 -17.13 -9.86 16.95
N VAL A 109 -17.79 -10.85 16.37
CA VAL A 109 -18.84 -11.65 17.00
C VAL A 109 -18.34 -13.09 17.12
N GLU A 110 -17.83 -13.45 18.30
CA GLU A 110 -17.16 -14.72 18.56
C GLU A 110 -18.02 -15.93 18.21
N LYS A 111 -19.29 -15.95 18.66
CA LYS A 111 -20.22 -17.08 18.42
C LYS A 111 -20.45 -17.42 16.95
N ARG A 112 -20.25 -16.47 16.04
CA ARG A 112 -20.43 -16.63 14.59
C ARG A 112 -19.10 -16.50 13.83
N GLN A 113 -17.98 -16.39 14.55
CA GLN A 113 -16.66 -16.12 13.98
C GLN A 113 -16.69 -15.01 12.92
N ARG A 114 -17.52 -13.97 13.18
CA ARG A 114 -17.76 -12.89 12.23
C ARG A 114 -16.99 -11.66 12.60
N ALA A 115 -16.20 -11.16 11.67
CA ALA A 115 -15.46 -9.92 11.79
C ALA A 115 -15.96 -8.91 10.75
N ILE A 116 -16.13 -7.65 11.17
CA ILE A 116 -16.40 -6.50 10.32
C ILE A 116 -15.33 -5.48 10.62
N MET A 117 -14.65 -4.99 9.59
CA MET A 117 -13.68 -3.91 9.70
C MET A 117 -13.97 -2.87 8.62
N THR A 118 -13.96 -1.62 9.02
CA THR A 118 -14.12 -0.50 8.09
C THR A 118 -13.02 0.52 8.36
N PHE A 119 -12.41 0.97 7.29
CA PHE A 119 -11.39 2.01 7.33
C PHE A 119 -11.76 3.10 6.34
N VAL A 120 -11.70 4.36 6.77
CA VAL A 120 -11.82 5.52 5.90
C VAL A 120 -10.66 6.45 6.17
N ASN A 121 -10.02 6.92 5.11
CA ASN A 121 -8.98 7.92 5.16
C ASN A 121 -9.31 9.06 4.20
N TYR A 122 -9.23 10.29 4.69
CA TYR A 122 -9.31 11.49 3.87
C TYR A 122 -8.08 12.35 4.12
N SER A 123 -7.42 12.75 3.05
CA SER A 123 -6.23 13.61 3.11
C SER A 123 -6.39 14.80 2.18
N ASN A 124 -6.13 16.00 2.68
CA ASN A 124 -6.14 17.24 1.91
C ASN A 124 -4.87 18.03 2.21
N THR A 125 -4.21 18.50 1.16
CA THR A 125 -2.97 19.27 1.29
C THR A 125 -3.19 20.70 0.81
N ARG A 126 -2.99 21.65 1.71
CA ARG A 126 -2.92 23.08 1.40
C ARG A 126 -1.49 23.45 1.00
N ASN A 127 -1.34 24.36 0.05
CA ASN A 127 -0.04 24.73 -0.52
C ASN A 127 0.79 23.50 -0.94
N SER A 128 0.15 22.50 -1.52
CA SER A 128 0.84 21.33 -2.03
C SER A 128 1.95 21.76 -2.98
N ILE A 129 3.15 21.22 -2.80
CA ILE A 129 4.26 21.45 -3.72
C ILE A 129 4.08 20.44 -4.86
N SER A 130 3.77 20.96 -6.03
CA SER A 130 3.53 20.18 -7.25
C SER A 130 4.41 20.74 -8.36
N ASN A 131 4.72 19.92 -9.36
CA ASN A 131 5.51 20.37 -10.49
C ASN A 131 4.65 21.20 -11.44
N LYS A 132 5.21 22.35 -11.85
CA LYS A 132 4.81 23.06 -13.04
C LYS A 132 5.67 22.54 -14.18
N VAL A 133 5.04 22.04 -15.23
CA VAL A 133 5.72 21.52 -16.41
C VAL A 133 5.45 22.45 -17.58
N THR A 134 6.52 22.88 -18.24
CA THR A 134 6.47 23.69 -19.47
C THR A 134 7.14 22.90 -20.58
N TYR A 135 6.45 22.65 -21.66
CA TYR A 135 6.99 21.97 -22.84
C TYR A 135 7.60 22.97 -23.80
N ASP A 136 8.69 22.61 -24.45
CA ASP A 136 9.28 23.31 -25.60
C ASP A 136 8.93 22.54 -26.88
N GLU A 137 8.01 23.08 -27.66
CA GLU A 137 7.55 22.47 -28.92
C GLU A 137 8.65 22.28 -29.94
N ARG A 138 9.69 23.12 -29.90
CA ARG A 138 10.80 23.09 -30.89
C ARG A 138 11.79 21.97 -30.59
N THR A 139 12.07 21.72 -29.32
CA THR A 139 13.08 20.73 -28.92
C THR A 139 12.44 19.41 -28.43
N GLY A 140 11.13 19.40 -28.13
CA GLY A 140 10.46 18.32 -27.48
C GLY A 140 10.83 18.19 -25.98
N GLY A 141 11.69 19.09 -25.49
CA GLY A 141 12.12 19.12 -24.11
C GLY A 141 11.04 19.68 -23.14
N ARG A 142 11.26 19.52 -21.86
CA ARG A 142 10.41 20.08 -20.82
C ARG A 142 11.22 20.71 -19.70
N THR A 143 10.69 21.79 -19.16
CA THR A 143 11.19 22.41 -17.92
C THR A 143 10.25 22.08 -16.79
N ILE A 144 10.79 21.57 -15.69
CA ILE A 144 10.07 21.20 -14.48
C ILE A 144 10.46 22.15 -13.36
N GLN A 145 9.49 22.81 -12.75
CA GLN A 145 9.69 23.73 -11.63
C GLN A 145 8.66 23.45 -10.52
N PRO A 146 9.06 23.28 -9.24
CA PRO A 146 8.13 23.12 -8.15
C PRO A 146 7.37 24.42 -7.89
N GLU A 147 6.06 24.33 -7.68
CA GLU A 147 5.17 25.45 -7.37
C GLU A 147 4.10 25.04 -6.34
N ASN A 148 3.68 25.98 -5.51
CA ASN A 148 2.59 25.71 -4.59
C ASN A 148 1.24 25.75 -5.29
N ILE A 149 0.42 24.74 -5.07
CA ILE A 149 -0.92 24.64 -5.62
C ILE A 149 -1.90 24.11 -4.60
N ASN A 150 -3.16 24.57 -4.66
CA ASN A 150 -4.25 24.09 -3.82
C ASN A 150 -5.22 23.23 -4.64
N GLY A 151 -5.84 22.26 -3.96
CA GLY A 151 -6.85 21.40 -4.52
C GLY A 151 -6.46 19.93 -4.57
N ASN A 152 -5.24 19.55 -4.15
CA ASN A 152 -4.86 18.15 -4.02
C ASN A 152 -5.51 17.53 -2.80
N TRP A 153 -6.29 16.48 -3.02
CA TRP A 153 -6.89 15.67 -1.96
C TRP A 153 -7.18 14.26 -2.44
N ASN A 154 -7.25 13.35 -1.50
CA ASN A 154 -7.63 11.97 -1.75
C ASN A 154 -8.53 11.45 -0.64
N ALA A 155 -9.40 10.52 -1.00
CA ALA A 155 -10.24 9.77 -0.09
C ALA A 155 -10.10 8.27 -0.40
N MET A 156 -9.97 7.47 0.65
CA MET A 156 -9.91 6.02 0.55
C MET A 156 -10.85 5.41 1.57
N GLY A 157 -11.67 4.46 1.12
CA GLY A 157 -12.50 3.62 1.96
C GLY A 157 -12.14 2.16 1.78
N ALA A 158 -12.19 1.39 2.85
CA ALA A 158 -12.08 -0.07 2.79
C ALA A 158 -13.08 -0.69 3.75
N PHE A 159 -13.73 -1.75 3.29
CA PHE A 159 -14.64 -2.58 4.06
C PHE A 159 -14.22 -4.04 3.95
N MET A 160 -14.13 -4.69 5.07
CA MET A 160 -13.80 -6.10 5.17
C MET A 160 -14.87 -6.81 5.99
N PHE A 161 -15.36 -7.89 5.47
CA PHE A 161 -16.29 -8.77 6.14
C PHE A 161 -15.78 -10.21 6.04
N ASN A 162 -15.73 -10.87 7.19
CA ASN A 162 -15.37 -12.27 7.31
C ASN A 162 -16.41 -12.96 8.17
N THR A 163 -16.84 -14.15 7.77
CA THR A 163 -17.75 -14.97 8.57
C THR A 163 -17.56 -16.45 8.29
N ALA A 164 -17.68 -17.28 9.32
CA ALA A 164 -17.92 -18.69 9.14
C ALA A 164 -19.41 -18.90 8.78
N ILE A 165 -19.67 -19.77 7.81
CA ILE A 165 -21.03 -20.15 7.42
C ILE A 165 -21.55 -21.26 8.33
N ASP A 166 -20.68 -22.19 8.70
CA ASP A 166 -20.99 -23.31 9.58
C ASP A 166 -20.55 -23.03 11.03
N SER A 167 -21.16 -23.74 11.97
CA SER A 167 -20.87 -23.62 13.39
C SER A 167 -19.49 -24.17 13.78
N ALA A 168 -18.93 -25.08 12.98
CA ALA A 168 -17.62 -25.67 13.19
C ALA A 168 -16.49 -24.78 12.67
N GLY A 169 -16.80 -23.78 11.82
CA GLY A 169 -15.84 -22.85 11.24
C GLY A 169 -15.02 -23.43 10.10
N PHE A 170 -15.48 -24.52 9.48
CA PHE A 170 -14.80 -25.11 8.32
C PHE A 170 -15.00 -24.29 7.06
N PHE A 171 -16.20 -23.73 6.87
CA PHE A 171 -16.52 -22.90 5.72
C PHE A 171 -16.49 -21.44 6.09
N ASN A 172 -15.66 -20.67 5.38
CA ASN A 172 -15.49 -19.24 5.60
C ASN A 172 -15.76 -18.46 4.31
N VAL A 173 -16.34 -17.29 4.46
CA VAL A 173 -16.51 -16.29 3.40
C VAL A 173 -15.82 -15.01 3.84
N ASN A 174 -14.97 -14.50 2.96
CA ASN A 174 -14.27 -13.24 3.11
C ASN A 174 -14.65 -12.32 1.96
N THR A 175 -14.98 -11.07 2.25
CA THR A 175 -15.13 -10.03 1.23
C THR A 175 -14.30 -8.83 1.63
N PHE A 176 -13.71 -8.20 0.62
CA PHE A 176 -12.91 -6.99 0.76
C PHE A 176 -13.26 -6.02 -0.34
N THR A 177 -13.94 -4.94 0.03
CA THR A 177 -14.28 -3.83 -0.85
C THR A 177 -13.33 -2.68 -0.58
N ASN A 178 -12.81 -2.05 -1.62
CA ASN A 178 -12.04 -0.82 -1.50
C ASN A 178 -12.45 0.20 -2.56
N ILE A 179 -12.46 1.46 -2.15
CA ILE A 179 -12.68 2.61 -3.03
C ILE A 179 -11.58 3.63 -2.79
N ASN A 180 -10.98 4.12 -3.87
CA ASN A 180 -10.01 5.21 -3.81
C ASN A 180 -10.45 6.30 -4.78
N TYR A 181 -10.43 7.53 -4.30
CA TYR A 181 -10.64 8.71 -5.12
C TYR A 181 -9.48 9.67 -4.94
N ASN A 182 -8.89 10.11 -6.07
CA ASN A 182 -7.79 11.05 -6.07
C ASN A 182 -8.16 12.25 -6.94
N HIS A 183 -7.97 13.43 -6.38
CA HIS A 183 -8.08 14.70 -7.06
C HIS A 183 -6.71 15.34 -7.11
N TYR A 184 -6.04 15.17 -8.26
CA TYR A 184 -4.71 15.69 -8.52
C TYR A 184 -4.78 17.02 -9.26
N VAL A 185 -3.97 17.96 -8.83
CA VAL A 185 -3.88 19.28 -9.44
C VAL A 185 -2.41 19.62 -9.66
N ALA A 186 -2.09 20.12 -10.86
CA ALA A 186 -0.78 20.61 -11.20
C ALA A 186 -0.91 21.77 -12.20
N TYR A 187 0.18 22.51 -12.43
CA TYR A 187 0.24 23.49 -13.51
C TYR A 187 0.88 22.87 -14.75
N LEU A 188 0.27 23.14 -15.90
CA LEU A 188 0.73 22.70 -17.21
C LEU A 188 0.80 23.92 -18.16
N ALA A 189 1.93 24.09 -18.82
CA ALA A 189 2.06 24.98 -19.97
C ALA A 189 2.38 24.12 -21.20
N LEU A 190 1.57 24.20 -22.24
CA LEU A 190 1.70 23.37 -23.43
C LEU A 190 2.82 23.86 -24.35
N ASN A 191 3.25 25.11 -24.19
CA ASN A 191 4.41 25.66 -24.88
C ASN A 191 5.09 26.71 -23.98
N SER A 192 6.31 27.12 -24.36
CA SER A 192 7.12 28.08 -23.60
C SER A 192 6.54 29.50 -23.54
N THR A 193 5.65 29.83 -24.42
CA THR A 193 5.01 31.17 -24.53
C THR A 193 3.64 31.24 -23.88
N SER A 194 3.00 30.07 -23.61
CA SER A 194 1.69 30.04 -22.98
C SER A 194 1.76 30.22 -21.46
N SER A 195 0.78 30.91 -20.93
CA SER A 195 0.57 30.95 -19.48
C SER A 195 0.23 29.53 -18.95
N SER A 196 0.77 29.21 -17.78
CA SER A 196 0.46 27.93 -17.12
C SER A 196 -1.00 27.86 -16.74
N VAL A 197 -1.65 26.78 -17.10
CA VAL A 197 -3.04 26.50 -16.79
C VAL A 197 -3.11 25.38 -15.75
N LYS A 198 -4.06 25.51 -14.85
CA LYS A 198 -4.35 24.48 -13.85
C LYS A 198 -4.93 23.25 -14.53
N ASN A 199 -4.24 22.13 -14.43
CA ASN A 199 -4.70 20.83 -14.91
C ASN A 199 -5.20 19.98 -13.77
N ILE A 200 -6.35 19.36 -13.93
CA ILE A 200 -7.00 18.54 -12.92
C ILE A 200 -7.16 17.14 -13.47
N THR A 201 -6.68 16.17 -12.72
CA THR A 201 -6.94 14.74 -12.95
C THR A 201 -7.75 14.18 -11.79
N ARG A 202 -8.90 13.59 -12.11
CA ARG A 202 -9.75 12.86 -11.17
C ARG A 202 -9.62 11.38 -11.47
N SER A 203 -9.27 10.60 -10.47
CA SER A 203 -9.12 9.15 -10.61
C SER A 203 -9.92 8.45 -9.54
N THR A 204 -10.79 7.55 -9.95
CA THR A 204 -11.57 6.66 -9.07
C THR A 204 -11.12 5.23 -9.32
N SER A 205 -10.83 4.50 -8.26
CA SER A 205 -10.61 3.06 -8.31
C SER A 205 -11.57 2.37 -7.36
N LEU A 206 -12.28 1.37 -7.87
CA LEU A 206 -13.20 0.54 -7.11
C LEU A 206 -12.75 -0.91 -7.22
N GLY A 207 -12.45 -1.54 -6.09
CA GLY A 207 -12.04 -2.92 -6.01
C GLY A 207 -12.98 -3.73 -5.13
N GLU A 208 -13.26 -4.95 -5.55
CA GLU A 208 -13.98 -5.96 -4.78
C GLU A 208 -13.24 -7.29 -4.88
N ARG A 209 -13.11 -7.98 -3.75
CA ARG A 209 -12.61 -9.34 -3.68
C ARG A 209 -13.55 -10.18 -2.83
N LEU A 210 -13.91 -11.33 -3.36
CA LEU A 210 -14.66 -12.36 -2.66
C LEU A 210 -13.82 -13.63 -2.62
N GLU A 211 -13.75 -14.25 -1.45
CA GLU A 211 -13.08 -15.52 -1.25
C GLU A 211 -13.96 -16.43 -0.41
N THR A 212 -14.11 -17.66 -0.82
CA THR A 212 -14.74 -18.72 -0.05
C THR A 212 -13.72 -19.82 0.19
N SER A 213 -13.64 -20.30 1.42
CA SER A 213 -12.69 -21.35 1.78
C SER A 213 -13.32 -22.41 2.65
N TYR A 214 -12.87 -23.63 2.42
CA TYR A 214 -13.09 -24.78 3.30
C TYR A 214 -11.76 -25.20 3.90
N ARG A 215 -11.70 -25.34 5.22
CA ARG A 215 -10.49 -25.75 5.92
C ARG A 215 -10.82 -26.73 7.03
N ASN A 216 -10.14 -27.86 7.00
CA ASN A 216 -10.10 -28.80 8.12
C ASN A 216 -8.65 -29.12 8.52
N SER A 217 -8.41 -30.20 9.29
CA SER A 217 -7.08 -30.54 9.82
C SER A 217 -6.05 -30.93 8.73
N TRP A 218 -6.48 -31.39 7.57
CA TRP A 218 -5.59 -31.90 6.52
C TRP A 218 -5.81 -31.28 5.14
N LEU A 219 -6.97 -30.65 4.89
CA LEU A 219 -7.36 -30.08 3.62
C LEU A 219 -7.76 -28.61 3.77
N GLU A 220 -7.23 -27.76 2.90
CA GLU A 220 -7.69 -26.40 2.67
C GLU A 220 -7.98 -26.20 1.20
N LEU A 221 -9.20 -25.78 0.89
CA LEU A 221 -9.66 -25.40 -0.43
C LEU A 221 -10.08 -23.94 -0.38
N ALA A 222 -9.68 -23.16 -1.38
CA ALA A 222 -10.18 -21.81 -1.54
C ALA A 222 -10.54 -21.54 -2.99
N VAL A 223 -11.60 -20.78 -3.20
CA VAL A 223 -11.99 -20.21 -4.49
C VAL A 223 -12.14 -18.72 -4.28
N ASP A 224 -11.50 -17.93 -5.10
CA ASP A 224 -11.55 -16.49 -5.01
C ASP A 224 -11.77 -15.81 -6.37
N GLY A 225 -12.35 -14.64 -6.29
CA GLY A 225 -12.51 -13.74 -7.42
C GLY A 225 -12.31 -12.30 -6.98
N SER A 226 -11.73 -11.49 -7.85
CA SER A 226 -11.59 -10.07 -7.61
C SER A 226 -11.80 -9.28 -8.89
N VAL A 227 -12.32 -8.07 -8.72
CA VAL A 227 -12.48 -7.09 -9.79
C VAL A 227 -11.92 -5.75 -9.32
N ASN A 228 -11.19 -5.06 -10.17
CA ASN A 228 -10.73 -3.70 -9.95
C ASN A 228 -11.05 -2.86 -11.18
N TYR A 229 -11.91 -1.88 -11.00
CA TYR A 229 -12.26 -0.89 -12.00
C TYR A 229 -11.53 0.41 -11.71
N MET A 230 -10.92 1.00 -12.73
CA MET A 230 -10.26 2.30 -12.65
C MET A 230 -10.80 3.24 -13.70
N HIS A 231 -11.31 4.38 -13.25
CA HIS A 231 -11.80 5.47 -14.07
C HIS A 231 -10.94 6.70 -13.82
N SER A 232 -10.33 7.25 -14.88
CA SER A 232 -9.51 8.46 -14.77
C SER A 232 -9.85 9.46 -15.86
N ARG A 233 -9.97 10.72 -15.47
CA ARG A 233 -10.27 11.84 -16.36
C ARG A 233 -9.30 12.98 -16.12
N ASN A 234 -8.63 13.38 -17.17
CA ASN A 234 -7.74 14.54 -17.19
C ASN A 234 -8.41 15.67 -17.94
N GLN A 235 -8.38 16.88 -17.39
CA GLN A 235 -9.08 18.04 -17.93
C GLN A 235 -8.48 18.53 -19.24
N LEU A 236 -7.15 18.63 -19.31
CA LEU A 236 -6.44 19.19 -20.47
C LEU A 236 -5.94 18.10 -21.42
N GLN A 237 -5.50 16.97 -20.89
CA GLN A 237 -4.92 15.87 -21.66
C GLN A 237 -5.94 14.72 -21.78
N ARG A 238 -6.98 14.90 -22.59
CA ARG A 238 -8.07 13.92 -22.72
C ARG A 238 -7.63 12.55 -23.24
N GLN A 239 -6.53 12.48 -23.99
CA GLN A 239 -5.92 11.22 -24.42
C GLN A 239 -5.38 10.38 -23.24
N SER A 240 -5.20 10.98 -22.06
CA SER A 240 -4.84 10.30 -20.83
C SER A 240 -6.03 9.73 -20.07
N ASN A 241 -7.26 9.97 -20.56
CA ASN A 241 -8.46 9.37 -19.97
C ASN A 241 -8.44 7.86 -20.14
N LEU A 242 -8.93 7.18 -19.13
CA LEU A 242 -8.98 5.72 -19.16
C LEU A 242 -10.15 5.17 -18.36
N ASP A 243 -10.62 4.01 -18.82
CA ASP A 243 -11.58 3.16 -18.16
C ASP A 243 -11.06 1.73 -18.26
N THR A 244 -10.50 1.21 -17.18
CA THR A 244 -9.85 -0.09 -17.20
C THR A 244 -10.44 -1.02 -16.17
N TRP A 245 -10.49 -2.29 -16.54
CA TRP A 245 -10.93 -3.39 -15.71
C TRP A 245 -9.80 -4.40 -15.54
N GLN A 246 -9.60 -4.82 -14.33
CA GLN A 246 -8.73 -5.94 -14.00
C GLN A 246 -9.55 -6.91 -13.17
N PHE A 247 -9.61 -8.17 -13.58
CA PHE A 247 -10.26 -9.22 -12.83
C PHE A 247 -9.37 -10.43 -12.72
N SER A 248 -9.43 -11.04 -11.56
CA SER A 248 -8.77 -12.29 -11.27
C SER A 248 -9.79 -13.25 -10.70
N TYR A 249 -9.71 -14.50 -11.10
CA TYR A 249 -10.49 -15.58 -10.51
C TYR A 249 -9.67 -16.86 -10.52
N GLY A 250 -9.88 -17.67 -9.51
CA GLY A 250 -9.12 -18.89 -9.39
C GLY A 250 -9.41 -19.67 -8.12
N GLY A 251 -8.51 -20.55 -7.80
CA GLY A 251 -8.60 -21.33 -6.59
C GLY A 251 -7.29 -21.95 -6.18
N SER A 252 -7.25 -22.40 -4.94
CA SER A 252 -6.10 -23.07 -4.37
C SER A 252 -6.49 -24.31 -3.56
N VAL A 253 -5.58 -25.24 -3.53
CA VAL A 253 -5.69 -26.49 -2.77
C VAL A 253 -4.42 -26.66 -1.95
N ASN A 254 -4.58 -26.95 -0.66
CA ASN A 254 -3.48 -27.27 0.23
C ASN A 254 -3.83 -28.55 0.99
N ILE A 255 -3.01 -29.60 0.86
CA ILE A 255 -3.19 -30.90 1.47
C ILE A 255 -2.02 -31.18 2.40
N SER A 256 -2.30 -31.39 3.67
CA SER A 256 -1.31 -31.76 4.69
C SER A 256 -1.48 -33.22 5.09
N LEU A 257 -0.53 -34.06 4.68
CA LEU A 257 -0.57 -35.48 4.96
C LEU A 257 0.05 -35.82 6.34
N PRO A 258 -0.42 -36.86 7.02
CA PRO A 258 -0.02 -37.14 8.41
C PRO A 258 1.48 -37.46 8.58
N TRP A 259 2.12 -37.96 7.52
CA TRP A 259 3.58 -38.25 7.53
C TRP A 259 4.45 -37.03 7.29
N GLY A 260 3.87 -35.81 7.14
CA GLY A 260 4.62 -34.56 7.05
C GLY A 260 4.86 -34.05 5.64
N THR A 261 4.21 -34.64 4.64
CA THR A 261 4.16 -34.08 3.27
C THR A 261 3.05 -33.04 3.18
N THR A 262 3.33 -31.91 2.55
CA THR A 262 2.33 -30.90 2.18
C THR A 262 2.38 -30.68 0.68
N LEU A 263 1.22 -30.73 0.05
CA LEU A 263 1.01 -30.41 -1.37
C LEU A 263 0.20 -29.13 -1.42
N ALA A 264 0.69 -28.11 -2.12
CA ALA A 264 -0.05 -26.88 -2.33
C ALA A 264 -0.02 -26.54 -3.83
N THR A 265 -1.14 -26.10 -4.35
CA THR A 265 -1.24 -25.62 -5.74
C THR A 265 -2.28 -24.51 -5.81
N ASP A 266 -2.06 -23.55 -6.69
CA ASP A 266 -3.01 -22.51 -7.02
C ASP A 266 -3.03 -22.26 -8.54
N LEU A 267 -4.22 -21.98 -9.04
CA LEU A 267 -4.47 -21.66 -10.44
C LEU A 267 -5.35 -20.41 -10.49
N HIS A 268 -4.83 -19.33 -11.09
CA HIS A 268 -5.55 -18.08 -11.22
C HIS A 268 -5.48 -17.55 -12.65
N ASN A 269 -6.60 -17.05 -13.14
CA ASN A 269 -6.65 -16.32 -14.40
C ASN A 269 -6.74 -14.83 -14.11
N ASN A 270 -5.74 -14.06 -14.54
CA ASN A 270 -5.68 -12.62 -14.43
C ASN A 270 -6.00 -11.99 -15.78
N SER A 271 -7.00 -11.14 -15.83
CA SER A 271 -7.46 -10.51 -17.06
C SER A 271 -7.41 -8.99 -16.95
N ARG A 272 -6.95 -8.34 -18.00
CA ARG A 272 -6.92 -6.88 -18.13
C ARG A 272 -7.67 -6.44 -19.37
N ARG A 273 -8.48 -5.37 -19.25
CA ARG A 273 -9.31 -4.82 -20.32
C ARG A 273 -9.39 -3.30 -20.25
N GLY A 274 -9.65 -2.65 -21.38
CA GLY A 274 -9.83 -1.21 -21.46
C GLY A 274 -8.52 -0.42 -21.53
N PHE A 275 -7.40 -1.09 -21.76
CA PHE A 275 -6.12 -0.41 -21.99
C PHE A 275 -6.02 0.05 -23.43
N ASN A 276 -5.46 1.26 -23.65
CA ASN A 276 -5.33 1.84 -24.99
C ASN A 276 -4.38 1.04 -25.89
N ASP A 277 -3.34 0.47 -25.31
CA ASP A 277 -2.46 -0.47 -25.99
C ASP A 277 -3.08 -1.87 -25.93
N ALA A 278 -3.32 -2.45 -27.10
CA ALA A 278 -3.92 -3.78 -27.22
C ALA A 278 -3.09 -4.89 -26.54
N SER A 279 -1.77 -4.76 -26.56
CA SER A 279 -0.84 -5.70 -25.91
C SER A 279 -1.04 -5.80 -24.41
N MET A 280 -1.58 -4.75 -23.78
CA MET A 280 -1.87 -4.70 -22.34
C MET A 280 -3.21 -5.33 -21.95
N ASN A 281 -4.07 -5.66 -22.93
CA ASN A 281 -5.35 -6.33 -22.70
C ASN A 281 -5.17 -7.85 -22.70
N THR A 282 -4.61 -8.37 -21.63
CA THR A 282 -4.14 -9.76 -21.52
C THR A 282 -5.10 -10.68 -20.77
N ASN A 283 -4.92 -11.98 -20.97
CA ASN A 283 -5.39 -13.06 -20.13
C ASN A 283 -4.18 -13.91 -19.71
N GLU A 284 -3.94 -13.99 -18.42
CA GLU A 284 -2.78 -14.67 -17.88
C GLU A 284 -3.25 -15.78 -16.95
N LEU A 285 -3.21 -17.01 -17.42
CA LEU A 285 -3.48 -18.19 -16.60
C LEU A 285 -2.18 -18.60 -15.91
N ILE A 286 -2.09 -18.35 -14.63
CA ILE A 286 -0.91 -18.58 -13.79
C ILE A 286 -1.17 -19.81 -12.94
N TRP A 287 -0.27 -20.78 -13.03
CA TRP A 287 -0.31 -22.00 -12.25
C TRP A 287 0.97 -22.13 -11.44
N ASN A 288 0.82 -22.24 -10.12
CA ASN A 288 1.90 -22.49 -9.18
C ASN A 288 1.66 -23.83 -8.46
N ALA A 289 2.72 -24.52 -8.11
CA ALA A 289 2.66 -25.75 -7.35
C ALA A 289 3.83 -25.86 -6.38
N GLN A 290 3.58 -26.53 -5.27
CA GLN A 290 4.60 -26.77 -4.25
C GLN A 290 4.39 -28.16 -3.64
N ILE A 291 5.49 -28.86 -3.47
CA ILE A 291 5.57 -30.05 -2.61
C ILE A 291 6.59 -29.77 -1.50
N SER A 292 6.24 -30.06 -0.28
CA SER A 292 7.18 -29.96 0.84
C SER A 292 7.11 -31.20 1.73
N GLN A 293 8.25 -31.61 2.24
CA GLN A 293 8.42 -32.76 3.12
C GLN A 293 9.13 -32.34 4.39
N SER A 294 8.48 -32.57 5.54
CA SER A 294 9.09 -32.38 6.85
C SER A 294 9.61 -33.72 7.36
N MET A 295 10.88 -33.74 7.74
CA MET A 295 11.63 -34.96 8.06
C MET A 295 12.30 -34.85 9.44
N LEU A 296 12.81 -35.98 9.93
CA LEU A 296 13.48 -36.21 11.19
C LEU A 296 12.56 -36.14 12.42
N LYS A 297 13.01 -36.67 13.54
CA LYS A 297 12.25 -36.68 14.80
C LYS A 297 12.07 -35.24 15.28
N GLY A 298 10.80 -34.83 15.50
CA GLY A 298 10.44 -33.44 15.80
C GLY A 298 10.37 -32.52 14.57
N ARG A 299 10.59 -33.06 13.38
CA ARG A 299 10.46 -32.37 12.06
C ARG A 299 11.31 -31.10 11.92
N PRO A 300 12.59 -31.13 12.32
CA PRO A 300 13.45 -29.95 12.21
C PRO A 300 13.91 -29.67 10.77
N LEU A 301 13.93 -30.67 9.90
CA LEU A 301 14.30 -30.55 8.49
C LEU A 301 13.04 -30.43 7.63
N SER A 302 12.95 -29.41 6.82
CA SER A 302 11.91 -29.25 5.78
C SER A 302 12.57 -29.02 4.43
N ILE A 303 12.19 -29.82 3.45
CA ILE A 303 12.61 -29.66 2.07
C ILE A 303 11.38 -29.34 1.25
N SER A 304 11.41 -28.26 0.46
CA SER A 304 10.29 -27.84 -0.39
C SER A 304 10.79 -27.58 -1.80
N LEU A 305 10.06 -28.12 -2.78
CA LEU A 305 10.22 -27.80 -4.19
C LEU A 305 9.01 -26.96 -4.61
N GLN A 306 9.27 -25.77 -5.12
CA GLN A 306 8.26 -24.81 -5.56
C GLN A 306 8.41 -24.55 -7.04
N PHE A 307 7.31 -24.50 -7.76
CA PHE A 307 7.22 -24.15 -9.16
C PHE A 307 6.33 -22.91 -9.30
N TYR A 308 6.86 -21.89 -9.93
CA TYR A 308 6.17 -20.65 -10.19
C TYR A 308 5.87 -20.52 -11.67
N ASP A 309 4.64 -20.06 -11.98
CA ASP A 309 4.15 -19.83 -13.33
C ASP A 309 4.52 -20.95 -14.30
N ILE A 310 4.05 -22.18 -14.01
CA ILE A 310 4.33 -23.39 -14.78
C ILE A 310 3.90 -23.24 -16.25
N LEU A 311 2.90 -22.39 -16.50
CA LEU A 311 2.36 -22.14 -17.84
C LEU A 311 3.07 -21.03 -18.61
N HIS A 312 4.03 -20.33 -18.00
CA HIS A 312 4.79 -19.21 -18.60
C HIS A 312 3.88 -18.08 -19.14
N LYS A 313 2.86 -17.70 -18.36
CA LYS A 313 1.86 -16.71 -18.79
C LYS A 313 1.86 -15.42 -17.99
N GLN A 314 2.62 -15.35 -16.90
CA GLN A 314 2.68 -14.16 -16.06
C GLN A 314 3.42 -13.03 -16.75
N SER A 315 2.87 -11.81 -16.69
CA SER A 315 3.57 -10.57 -17.07
C SER A 315 3.71 -9.62 -15.88
N ASN A 316 4.67 -8.72 -15.94
CA ASN A 316 4.86 -7.69 -14.93
C ASN A 316 4.47 -6.33 -15.47
N PHE A 317 3.37 -5.85 -15.00
CA PHE A 317 2.79 -4.59 -15.44
C PHE A 317 2.48 -3.70 -14.24
N SER A 318 2.87 -2.43 -14.34
CA SER A 318 2.44 -1.42 -13.37
C SER A 318 1.94 -0.17 -14.07
N ARG A 319 0.95 0.48 -13.48
CA ARG A 319 0.39 1.75 -13.95
C ARG A 319 0.42 2.78 -12.86
N SER A 320 0.86 3.98 -13.18
CA SER A 320 0.70 5.16 -12.35
C SER A 320 0.00 6.30 -13.08
N VAL A 321 -0.85 7.02 -12.38
CA VAL A 321 -1.60 8.16 -12.92
C VAL A 321 -1.48 9.33 -11.95
N ASN A 322 -1.13 10.49 -12.48
CA ASN A 322 -1.11 11.74 -11.72
C ASN A 322 -1.67 12.91 -12.57
N ALA A 323 -1.53 14.14 -12.10
CA ALA A 323 -2.07 15.30 -12.81
C ALA A 323 -1.39 15.63 -14.15
N LEU A 324 -0.17 15.16 -14.35
CA LEU A 324 0.67 15.54 -15.49
C LEU A 324 0.89 14.40 -16.47
N MET A 325 0.84 13.15 -16.00
CA MET A 325 1.12 12.00 -16.85
C MET A 325 0.42 10.73 -16.38
N ARG A 326 0.25 9.82 -17.33
CA ARG A 326 0.02 8.40 -17.10
C ARG A 326 1.31 7.67 -17.52
N SER A 327 1.77 6.74 -16.70
CA SER A 327 2.90 5.88 -17.00
C SER A 327 2.45 4.42 -16.91
N ASP A 328 2.66 3.67 -17.95
CA ASP A 328 2.46 2.25 -18.06
C ASP A 328 3.85 1.60 -18.22
N THR A 329 4.19 0.71 -17.33
CA THR A 329 5.52 0.08 -17.31
C THR A 329 5.36 -1.43 -17.31
N GLU A 330 6.01 -2.08 -18.22
CA GLU A 330 6.17 -3.52 -18.27
C GLU A 330 7.63 -3.88 -18.01
N TYR A 331 7.86 -4.82 -17.09
CA TYR A 331 9.21 -5.25 -16.73
C TYR A 331 9.47 -6.65 -17.30
N ASN A 332 10.59 -6.82 -17.95
CA ASN A 332 11.07 -8.14 -18.33
C ASN A 332 11.76 -8.79 -17.12
N SER A 333 11.05 -9.69 -16.45
CA SER A 333 11.53 -10.39 -15.25
C SER A 333 11.30 -11.90 -15.41
N ILE A 334 12.09 -12.69 -14.72
CA ILE A 334 11.91 -14.14 -14.68
C ILE A 334 10.77 -14.47 -13.71
N TYR A 335 9.65 -14.96 -14.22
CA TYR A 335 8.50 -15.38 -13.43
C TYR A 335 8.35 -16.89 -13.32
N SER A 336 8.70 -17.59 -14.38
CA SER A 336 8.61 -19.04 -14.44
C SER A 336 9.95 -19.64 -14.02
N TYR A 337 9.95 -20.27 -12.86
CA TYR A 337 11.14 -20.93 -12.31
C TYR A 337 10.75 -21.98 -11.27
N ALA A 338 11.70 -22.86 -10.99
CA ALA A 338 11.62 -23.79 -9.86
C ALA A 338 12.60 -23.37 -8.77
N MET A 339 12.21 -23.54 -7.51
CA MET A 339 13.05 -23.23 -6.37
C MET A 339 13.05 -24.38 -5.35
N LEU A 340 14.24 -24.81 -4.96
CA LEU A 340 14.44 -25.77 -3.89
C LEU A 340 14.78 -25.04 -2.60
N HIS A 341 13.95 -25.25 -1.58
CA HIS A 341 14.21 -24.73 -0.22
C HIS A 341 14.59 -25.89 0.69
N VAL A 342 15.68 -25.73 1.42
CA VAL A 342 16.10 -26.64 2.48
C VAL A 342 16.20 -25.84 3.76
N ILE A 343 15.33 -26.13 4.72
CA ILE A 343 15.25 -25.43 6.00
C ILE A 343 15.51 -26.41 7.11
N TYR A 344 16.56 -26.16 7.88
CA TYR A 344 16.84 -26.91 9.10
C TYR A 344 16.70 -25.98 10.32
N ARG A 345 15.84 -26.37 11.26
CA ARG A 345 15.58 -25.60 12.49
C ARG A 345 16.46 -26.13 13.63
N PHE A 346 17.45 -25.37 14.01
CA PHE A 346 18.29 -25.66 15.17
C PHE A 346 17.60 -25.15 16.43
N ASN A 347 17.37 -26.02 17.41
CA ASN A 347 17.03 -25.62 18.77
C ASN A 347 18.33 -25.51 19.57
N LEU A 348 18.99 -24.35 19.51
CA LEU A 348 20.23 -24.08 20.25
C LEU A 348 20.02 -23.88 21.75
N PHE A 349 18.80 -23.55 22.15
CA PHE A 349 18.44 -23.40 23.56
C PHE A 349 17.55 -24.57 23.95
N GLY A 350 18.08 -25.39 24.83
CA GLY A 350 17.45 -26.60 25.33
C GLY A 350 16.01 -26.40 25.80
N GLY A 351 15.27 -27.48 25.85
CA GLY A 351 13.83 -27.56 25.97
C GLY A 351 13.18 -26.74 27.09
N LYS A 352 11.92 -27.04 27.36
CA LYS A 352 11.04 -26.32 28.31
C LYS A 352 11.65 -25.91 29.66
N GLU A 353 12.73 -26.54 30.10
CA GLU A 353 13.47 -26.21 31.31
C GLU A 353 14.33 -24.95 31.17
N ALA A 354 15.01 -24.74 30.06
CA ALA A 354 15.80 -23.53 29.82
C ALA A 354 14.95 -22.25 29.68
N ARG A 355 13.65 -22.37 29.38
CA ARG A 355 12.70 -21.25 29.44
C ARG A 355 12.24 -20.88 30.85
N LYS A 356 12.41 -21.76 31.84
CA LYS A 356 12.08 -21.46 33.23
C LYS A 356 13.14 -20.59 33.90
N ASP A 357 14.38 -20.65 33.44
CA ASP A 357 15.52 -19.93 34.04
C ASP A 357 15.86 -18.62 33.36
N MET A 358 15.21 -18.27 32.25
CA MET A 358 15.34 -16.91 31.71
C MET A 358 14.45 -15.96 32.52
N PRO A 359 15.03 -14.91 33.16
CA PRO A 359 14.23 -13.83 33.69
C PRO A 359 13.44 -13.26 32.53
N GLY A 360 12.12 -13.47 32.52
CA GLY A 360 11.27 -12.84 31.55
C GLY A 360 11.50 -11.34 31.56
N PRO A 361 11.38 -10.64 30.41
CA PRO A 361 11.40 -9.19 30.43
C PRO A 361 10.39 -8.72 31.47
N PRO A 362 10.68 -7.70 32.29
CA PRO A 362 9.84 -7.30 33.40
C PRO A 362 8.42 -7.10 32.87
N MET A 363 7.55 -8.03 33.21
CA MET A 363 6.14 -7.95 32.90
C MET A 363 5.56 -6.84 33.77
N GLY A 364 5.56 -5.62 33.23
CA GLY A 364 4.61 -4.63 33.69
C GLY A 364 3.23 -5.24 33.52
N GLY A 365 2.58 -5.53 34.67
CA GLY A 365 1.33 -6.29 34.73
C GLY A 365 0.27 -5.72 33.79
N ARG A 366 0.08 -6.40 32.68
CA ARG A 366 -1.13 -6.40 31.88
C ARG A 366 -1.37 -7.84 31.48
N GLU A 367 -2.30 -8.47 32.19
CA GLU A 367 -2.95 -9.66 31.67
C GLU A 367 -3.32 -9.42 30.23
N ARG A 368 -2.65 -10.08 29.28
CA ARG A 368 -3.09 -10.20 27.91
C ARG A 368 -4.30 -11.12 27.90
N ARG A 369 -5.46 -10.61 28.33
CA ARG A 369 -6.72 -11.20 27.92
C ARG A 369 -6.82 -11.07 26.41
N GLY A 370 -6.78 -12.20 25.74
CA GLY A 370 -7.05 -12.49 24.34
C GLY A 370 -7.21 -11.27 23.43
N THR A 371 -6.16 -10.86 22.74
CA THR A 371 -6.35 -10.22 21.46
C THR A 371 -7.03 -11.26 20.58
N PRO A 372 -8.14 -10.92 19.90
CA PRO A 372 -8.66 -11.79 18.85
C PRO A 372 -7.49 -12.12 17.92
N PRO A 373 -7.40 -13.36 17.41
CA PRO A 373 -6.39 -13.69 16.43
C PRO A 373 -6.47 -12.62 15.33
N PRO A 374 -5.33 -12.15 14.79
CA PRO A 374 -5.38 -11.31 13.60
C PRO A 374 -6.29 -12.04 12.60
N PRO A 375 -7.12 -11.34 11.85
CA PRO A 375 -7.89 -11.99 10.80
C PRO A 375 -6.91 -12.86 10.03
N PRO A 376 -7.29 -14.07 9.64
CA PRO A 376 -6.40 -14.91 8.85
C PRO A 376 -6.01 -14.06 7.64
N GLY A 377 -4.89 -13.37 7.79
CA GLY A 377 -4.26 -12.69 6.69
C GLY A 377 -4.05 -13.79 5.70
N GLY A 378 -4.62 -13.65 4.51
CA GLY A 378 -4.43 -14.64 3.48
C GLY A 378 -2.96 -15.03 3.44
N ARG A 379 -2.61 -16.09 4.11
CA ARG A 379 -1.40 -16.85 3.87
C ARG A 379 -1.67 -17.55 2.57
N GLY A 380 -1.73 -16.75 1.63
CA GLY A 380 -1.99 -17.41 0.51
C GLY A 380 -1.13 -17.26 -0.54
N GLY A 381 -1.10 -16.47 -1.27
CA GLY A 381 -0.31 -16.50 -2.45
C GLY A 381 1.13 -16.89 -2.14
N PHE A 382 1.65 -17.80 -2.88
CA PHE A 382 3.09 -18.03 -2.96
C PHE A 382 3.76 -16.65 -2.91
N GLY A 383 4.62 -16.41 -1.91
CA GLY A 383 5.31 -15.14 -1.78
C GLY A 383 5.96 -14.81 -3.13
N GLY A 384 5.57 -13.73 -3.74
CA GLY A 384 6.23 -13.26 -4.95
C GLY A 384 7.73 -13.15 -4.71
N PRO A 385 8.53 -13.14 -5.77
CA PRO A 385 9.98 -13.05 -5.64
C PRO A 385 10.37 -11.88 -4.75
N PRO A 386 11.41 -12.01 -3.93
CA PRO A 386 11.86 -10.92 -3.09
C PRO A 386 12.14 -9.69 -3.97
N ARG A 387 11.60 -8.56 -3.58
CA ARG A 387 11.93 -7.29 -4.23
C ARG A 387 13.35 -6.94 -3.82
N PHE A 388 14.26 -6.94 -4.77
CA PHE A 388 15.58 -6.32 -4.64
C PHE A 388 15.45 -4.81 -4.72
#